data_42c194f24c72922ba126a2c22da73a17
#
_entry.id   42c194f24c72922ba126a2c22da73a17
#
_cell.length_a   1.000
_cell.length_b   1.000
_cell.length_c   1.000
_cell.angle_alpha   90.00
_cell.angle_beta   90.00
_cell.angle_gamma   90.00
#
_symmetry.space_group_name_H-M   'P 1'
#
loop_
_entity.id
_entity.type
_entity.pdbx_description
1 polymer ?
#
loop_
_entity_poly.entity_id
_entity_poly.type
_entity_poly.pdbx_seq_one_letter_code
_entity_poly.pdbx_strand_id
1 'polypeptide(L)'
;MKIHENALPGLLPHMTSQTPTNLAWTSLLLAWLLALASSLGSLFFSEVMNLAPCVLCWYQRIFMFPLVFTLAFSLFARDLPGVRYSLVIAAVGWLIALYHFLLYTGFIPKGLQPCGPGLSCSDISFQLWGFMTIPLMSLIAFTALIALMFASLRGSVHEK
;
A
#
# COMPACT_ATOMS: atom_id res chain seq x y z
N MET A 1 1.08 4.74 59.89
CA MET A 1 1.18 5.70 58.79
C MET A 1 0.63 5.01 57.52
N LYS A 2 -0.67 5.18 57.24
CA LYS A 2 -1.38 4.52 56.13
C LYS A 2 -1.22 5.43 54.89
N ILE A 3 -0.43 4.97 53.91
CA ILE A 3 -0.30 5.67 52.63
C ILE A 3 -1.55 5.33 51.80
N HIS A 4 -2.37 6.35 51.55
CA HIS A 4 -3.53 6.28 50.67
C HIS A 4 -3.02 6.05 49.21
N GLU A 5 -3.24 4.84 48.73
CA GLU A 5 -3.05 4.42 47.34
C GLU A 5 -4.32 4.79 46.55
N ASN A 6 -4.48 6.07 46.25
CA ASN A 6 -5.44 6.54 45.29
C ASN A 6 -4.78 6.57 43.91
N ALA A 7 -4.57 5.37 43.32
CA ALA A 7 -4.26 5.26 41.90
C ALA A 7 -5.47 5.68 41.09
N LEU A 8 -5.33 6.74 40.30
CA LEU A 8 -6.28 7.22 39.30
C LEU A 8 -6.63 6.11 38.29
N PRO A 9 -7.84 5.54 38.29
CA PRO A 9 -8.29 4.67 37.23
C PRO A 9 -8.89 5.54 36.13
N GLY A 10 -8.14 5.87 35.10
CA GLY A 10 -8.75 6.63 34.01
C GLY A 10 -7.86 7.12 32.89
N LEU A 11 -6.54 6.86 32.91
CA LEU A 11 -5.64 7.45 31.90
C LEU A 11 -4.98 6.44 30.96
N LEU A 12 -5.40 5.19 30.96
CA LEU A 12 -5.00 4.27 29.89
C LEU A 12 -6.12 4.27 28.84
N PRO A 13 -5.84 4.66 27.60
CA PRO A 13 -6.80 4.44 26.53
C PRO A 13 -7.07 2.94 26.50
N HIS A 14 -8.33 2.58 26.75
CA HIS A 14 -8.83 1.23 26.68
C HIS A 14 -8.55 0.73 25.24
N MET A 15 -7.41 0.07 25.06
CA MET A 15 -7.11 -0.69 23.84
C MET A 15 -8.09 -1.87 23.86
N THR A 16 -9.31 -1.62 23.40
CA THR A 16 -10.25 -2.70 23.08
C THR A 16 -9.61 -3.48 21.92
N SER A 17 -8.99 -4.60 22.23
CA SER A 17 -8.58 -5.57 21.25
C SER A 17 -9.85 -6.13 20.62
N GLN A 18 -10.32 -5.48 19.56
CA GLN A 18 -11.42 -5.98 18.76
C GLN A 18 -10.87 -7.18 18.00
N THR A 19 -11.34 -8.37 18.37
CA THR A 19 -11.06 -9.58 17.58
C THR A 19 -11.67 -9.36 16.20
N PRO A 20 -10.84 -9.29 15.14
CA PRO A 20 -11.36 -9.09 13.79
C PRO A 20 -12.21 -10.30 13.39
N THR A 21 -13.34 -10.05 12.74
CA THR A 21 -14.15 -11.10 12.12
C THR A 21 -13.32 -11.91 11.12
N ASN A 22 -13.72 -13.14 10.83
CA ASN A 22 -13.06 -13.97 9.83
C ASN A 22 -12.92 -13.23 8.49
N LEU A 23 -13.91 -12.41 8.11
CA LEU A 23 -13.89 -11.62 6.88
C LEU A 23 -12.84 -10.49 6.94
N ALA A 24 -12.79 -9.75 8.05
CA ALA A 24 -11.81 -8.67 8.24
C ALA A 24 -10.37 -9.21 8.25
N TRP A 25 -10.17 -10.36 8.88
CA TRP A 25 -8.89 -11.04 8.90
C TRP A 25 -8.47 -11.53 7.51
N THR A 26 -9.38 -12.18 6.78
CA THR A 26 -9.12 -12.69 5.43
C THR A 26 -8.79 -11.57 4.46
N SER A 27 -9.52 -10.43 4.52
CA SER A 27 -9.23 -9.28 3.66
C SER A 27 -7.88 -8.63 3.99
N LEU A 28 -7.50 -8.59 5.26
CA LEU A 28 -6.19 -8.08 5.68
C LEU A 28 -5.05 -9.02 5.22
N LEU A 29 -5.24 -10.33 5.32
CA LEU A 29 -4.29 -11.33 4.82
C LEU A 29 -4.12 -11.20 3.30
N LEU A 30 -5.22 -11.06 2.55
CA LEU A 30 -5.17 -10.86 1.10
C LEU A 30 -4.46 -9.55 0.73
N ALA A 31 -4.70 -8.47 1.48
CA ALA A 31 -3.98 -7.21 1.27
C ALA A 31 -2.47 -7.38 1.49
N TRP A 32 -2.08 -8.06 2.56
CA TRP A 32 -0.67 -8.35 2.82
C TRP A 32 -0.02 -9.20 1.74
N LEU A 33 -0.67 -10.29 1.31
CA LEU A 33 -0.17 -11.14 0.22
C LEU A 33 -0.03 -10.38 -1.10
N LEU A 34 -0.98 -9.49 -1.41
CA LEU A 34 -0.93 -8.65 -2.60
C LEU A 34 0.24 -7.66 -2.52
N ALA A 35 0.45 -7.00 -1.38
CA ALA A 35 1.58 -6.11 -1.18
C ALA A 35 2.93 -6.84 -1.31
N LEU A 36 3.02 -8.05 -0.72
CA LEU A 36 4.21 -8.89 -0.81
C LEU A 36 4.48 -9.33 -2.26
N ALA A 37 3.47 -9.84 -2.95
CA ALA A 37 3.60 -10.26 -4.35
C ALA A 37 3.98 -9.11 -5.27
N SER A 38 3.38 -7.92 -5.08
CA SER A 38 3.72 -6.72 -5.85
C SER A 38 5.16 -6.26 -5.60
N SER A 39 5.62 -6.31 -4.34
CA SER A 39 7.00 -5.95 -3.98
C SER A 39 8.01 -6.92 -4.58
N LEU A 40 7.79 -8.22 -4.44
CA LEU A 40 8.65 -9.25 -5.01
C LEU A 40 8.64 -9.20 -6.54
N GLY A 41 7.47 -9.03 -7.16
CA GLY A 41 7.35 -8.88 -8.61
C GLY A 41 8.12 -7.66 -9.13
N SER A 42 8.05 -6.53 -8.41
CA SER A 42 8.78 -5.33 -8.80
C SER A 42 10.30 -5.51 -8.71
N LEU A 43 10.80 -6.26 -7.72
CA LEU A 43 12.20 -6.62 -7.60
C LEU A 43 12.62 -7.60 -8.70
N PHE A 44 11.79 -8.60 -9.00
CA PHE A 44 12.04 -9.55 -10.08
C PHE A 44 12.22 -8.84 -11.42
N PHE A 45 11.38 -7.87 -11.76
CA PHE A 45 11.49 -7.11 -12.99
C PHE A 45 12.81 -6.32 -13.08
N SER A 46 13.28 -5.75 -11.96
CA SER A 46 14.52 -4.96 -11.99
C SER A 46 15.78 -5.81 -11.89
N GLU A 47 15.81 -6.85 -11.05
CA GLU A 47 17.02 -7.62 -10.78
C GLU A 47 17.22 -8.80 -11.75
N VAL A 48 16.11 -9.46 -12.11
CA VAL A 48 16.19 -10.66 -12.97
C VAL A 48 16.02 -10.30 -14.44
N MET A 49 15.06 -9.44 -14.77
CA MET A 49 14.80 -9.01 -16.14
C MET A 49 15.65 -7.79 -16.57
N ASN A 50 16.46 -7.22 -15.66
CA ASN A 50 17.30 -6.06 -15.90
C ASN A 50 16.53 -4.85 -16.48
N LEU A 51 15.26 -4.71 -16.14
CA LEU A 51 14.44 -3.57 -16.51
C LEU A 51 14.75 -2.42 -15.55
N ALA A 52 15.49 -1.42 -16.01
CA ALA A 52 15.81 -0.27 -15.20
C ALA A 52 14.55 0.49 -14.79
N PRO A 53 14.24 0.62 -13.47
CA PRO A 53 13.05 1.29 -13.01
C PRO A 53 13.16 2.80 -13.25
N CYS A 54 12.09 3.41 -13.77
CA CYS A 54 11.99 4.86 -13.89
C CYS A 54 11.85 5.53 -12.50
N VAL A 55 12.03 6.85 -12.43
CA VAL A 55 11.94 7.61 -11.18
C VAL A 55 10.57 7.41 -10.50
N LEU A 56 9.47 7.42 -11.26
CA LEU A 56 8.13 7.20 -10.71
C LEU A 56 7.93 5.77 -10.21
N CYS A 57 8.55 4.78 -10.85
CA CYS A 57 8.56 3.40 -10.36
C CYS A 57 9.28 3.29 -9.01
N TRP A 58 10.37 4.05 -8.82
CA TRP A 58 11.06 4.12 -7.53
C TRP A 58 10.18 4.71 -6.43
N TYR A 59 9.47 5.81 -6.70
CA TYR A 59 8.54 6.37 -5.72
C TYR A 59 7.42 5.38 -5.34
N GLN A 60 6.86 4.65 -6.30
CA GLN A 60 5.86 3.61 -6.01
C GLN A 60 6.41 2.51 -5.10
N ARG A 61 7.67 2.08 -5.30
CA ARG A 61 8.35 1.11 -4.42
C ARG A 61 8.55 1.64 -3.00
N ILE A 62 8.92 2.91 -2.84
CA ILE A 62 9.10 3.56 -1.53
C ILE A 62 7.81 3.48 -0.70
N PHE A 63 6.64 3.52 -1.32
CA PHE A 63 5.35 3.38 -0.62
C PHE A 63 4.91 1.92 -0.51
N MET A 64 5.22 1.07 -1.47
CA MET A 64 4.81 -0.34 -1.46
C MET A 64 5.60 -1.17 -0.43
N PHE A 65 6.91 -0.95 -0.29
CA PHE A 65 7.73 -1.74 0.64
C PHE A 65 7.33 -1.57 2.11
N PRO A 66 7.13 -0.34 2.63
CA PRO A 66 6.63 -0.17 4.00
C PRO A 66 5.27 -0.82 4.22
N LEU A 67 4.39 -0.89 3.20
CA LEU A 67 3.09 -1.54 3.31
C LEU A 67 3.20 -3.03 3.65
N VAL A 68 4.20 -3.73 3.12
CA VAL A 68 4.44 -5.14 3.46
C VAL A 68 4.67 -5.30 4.97
N PHE A 69 5.48 -4.43 5.57
CA PHE A 69 5.80 -4.50 6.99
C PHE A 69 4.65 -4.01 7.87
N THR A 70 4.01 -2.89 7.52
CA THR A 70 2.91 -2.34 8.33
C THR A 70 1.68 -3.23 8.31
N LEU A 71 1.35 -3.85 7.16
CA LEU A 71 0.26 -4.82 7.06
C LEU A 71 0.61 -6.13 7.77
N ALA A 72 1.86 -6.62 7.69
CA ALA A 72 2.30 -7.78 8.45
C ALA A 72 2.15 -7.51 9.95
N PHE A 73 2.64 -6.37 10.43
CA PHE A 73 2.51 -6.00 11.84
C PHE A 73 1.04 -5.93 12.27
N SER A 74 0.17 -5.29 11.49
CA SER A 74 -1.26 -5.21 11.77
C SER A 74 -1.92 -6.60 11.79
N LEU A 75 -1.47 -7.51 10.92
CA LEU A 75 -1.95 -8.88 10.85
C LEU A 75 -1.55 -9.67 12.09
N PHE A 76 -0.29 -9.60 12.53
CA PHE A 76 0.20 -10.36 13.69
C PHE A 76 -0.28 -9.77 15.02
N ALA A 77 -0.29 -8.44 15.15
CA ALA A 77 -0.75 -7.74 16.34
C ALA A 77 -2.29 -7.70 16.47
N ARG A 78 -3.02 -8.09 15.43
CA ARG A 78 -4.48 -7.93 15.32
C ARG A 78 -4.93 -6.49 15.61
N ASP A 79 -4.16 -5.52 15.10
CA ASP A 79 -4.29 -4.11 15.39
C ASP A 79 -4.90 -3.35 14.19
N LEU A 80 -6.15 -2.90 14.35
CA LEU A 80 -6.87 -2.13 13.32
C LEU A 80 -6.35 -0.69 13.13
N PRO A 81 -5.88 0.04 14.16
CA PRO A 81 -5.21 1.32 13.97
C PRO A 81 -4.06 1.27 12.97
N GLY A 82 -3.24 0.21 12.97
CA GLY A 82 -2.16 0.02 12.02
C GLY A 82 -2.62 -0.01 10.56
N VAL A 83 -3.82 -0.57 10.30
CA VAL A 83 -4.43 -0.59 8.95
C VAL A 83 -4.76 0.82 8.47
N ARG A 84 -5.17 1.74 9.36
CA ARG A 84 -5.47 3.15 8.99
C ARG A 84 -4.22 3.89 8.55
N TYR A 85 -3.09 3.69 9.22
CA TYR A 85 -1.81 4.27 8.80
C TYR A 85 -1.34 3.69 7.46
N SER A 86 -1.48 2.38 7.28
CA SER A 86 -1.19 1.71 6.01
C SER A 86 -2.03 2.25 4.87
N LEU A 87 -3.30 2.62 5.15
CA LEU A 87 -4.21 3.19 4.15
C LEU A 87 -3.73 4.57 3.68
N VAL A 88 -3.19 5.41 4.57
CA VAL A 88 -2.61 6.72 4.18
C VAL A 88 -1.41 6.51 3.27
N ILE A 89 -0.51 5.57 3.61
CA ILE A 89 0.67 5.23 2.79
C ILE A 89 0.22 4.73 1.41
N ALA A 90 -0.78 3.84 1.37
CA ALA A 90 -1.31 3.31 0.12
C ALA A 90 -1.99 4.39 -0.73
N ALA A 91 -2.69 5.35 -0.11
CA ALA A 91 -3.33 6.46 -0.81
C ALA A 91 -2.30 7.37 -1.51
N VAL A 92 -1.18 7.68 -0.83
CA VAL A 92 -0.10 8.45 -1.45
C VAL A 92 0.54 7.67 -2.60
N GLY A 93 0.81 6.36 -2.41
CA GLY A 93 1.31 5.48 -3.47
C GLY A 93 0.35 5.42 -4.67
N TRP A 94 -0.96 5.38 -4.41
CA TRP A 94 -1.99 5.39 -5.44
C TRP A 94 -1.99 6.71 -6.25
N LEU A 95 -1.84 7.86 -5.59
CA LEU A 95 -1.76 9.15 -6.30
C LEU A 95 -0.54 9.21 -7.23
N ILE A 96 0.60 8.67 -6.80
CA ILE A 96 1.80 8.57 -7.65
C ILE A 96 1.57 7.60 -8.82
N ALA A 97 0.89 6.48 -8.58
CA ALA A 97 0.55 5.52 -9.62
C ALA A 97 -0.42 6.12 -10.63
N LEU A 98 -1.41 6.88 -10.18
CA LEU A 98 -2.35 7.62 -11.03
C LEU A 98 -1.63 8.66 -11.88
N TYR A 99 -0.76 9.46 -11.28
CA TYR A 99 0.05 10.44 -12.01
C TYR A 99 0.92 9.76 -13.09
N HIS A 100 1.57 8.64 -12.75
CA HIS A 100 2.38 7.86 -13.70
C HIS A 100 1.54 7.33 -14.87
N PHE A 101 0.34 6.83 -14.58
CA PHE A 101 -0.57 6.33 -15.59
C PHE A 101 -1.07 7.45 -16.53
N LEU A 102 -1.45 8.62 -15.99
CA LEU A 102 -1.87 9.78 -16.77
C LEU A 102 -0.74 10.32 -17.67
N LEU A 103 0.48 10.27 -17.17
CA LEU A 103 1.66 10.66 -17.93
C LEU A 103 1.95 9.68 -19.09
N TYR A 104 1.80 8.38 -18.83
CA TYR A 104 1.96 7.33 -19.83
C TYR A 104 0.90 7.41 -20.94
N THR A 105 -0.36 7.71 -20.58
CA THR A 105 -1.46 7.87 -21.55
C THR A 105 -1.40 9.17 -22.37
N GLY A 106 -0.43 10.06 -22.05
CA GLY A 106 -0.25 11.34 -22.77
C GLY A 106 -1.22 12.44 -22.35
N PHE A 107 -2.00 12.23 -21.27
CA PHE A 107 -2.89 13.26 -20.72
C PHE A 107 -2.09 14.43 -20.13
N ILE A 108 -0.88 14.16 -19.63
CA ILE A 108 0.02 15.16 -19.08
C ILE A 108 1.14 15.44 -20.10
N PRO A 109 1.42 16.71 -20.43
CA PRO A 109 2.49 17.08 -21.36
C PRO A 109 3.86 16.56 -20.90
N LYS A 110 4.67 16.07 -21.84
CA LYS A 110 6.03 15.52 -21.56
C LYS A 110 6.97 16.51 -20.84
N GLY A 111 6.70 17.82 -20.91
CA GLY A 111 7.50 18.84 -20.22
C GLY A 111 7.34 18.86 -18.68
N LEU A 112 6.35 18.16 -18.13
CA LEU A 112 6.12 18.02 -16.68
C LEU A 112 6.66 16.70 -16.12
N GLN A 113 7.44 15.96 -16.90
CA GLN A 113 8.04 14.70 -16.46
C GLN A 113 9.15 14.97 -15.43
N PRO A 114 9.10 14.38 -14.21
CA PRO A 114 10.19 14.45 -13.25
C PRO A 114 11.38 13.55 -13.63
N CYS A 115 11.32 12.94 -14.81
CA CYS A 115 12.34 12.02 -15.30
C CYS A 115 13.45 12.81 -16.00
N GLY A 116 14.67 12.73 -15.45
CA GLY A 116 15.86 13.34 -16.06
C GLY A 116 16.24 12.72 -17.41
N PRO A 117 17.25 13.29 -18.10
CA PRO A 117 17.75 12.75 -19.36
C PRO A 117 18.30 11.33 -19.14
N GLY A 118 17.64 10.32 -19.67
CA GLY A 118 18.08 8.93 -19.61
C GLY A 118 16.95 7.92 -19.78
N LEU A 119 16.07 7.76 -18.83
CA LEU A 119 14.93 6.84 -18.88
C LEU A 119 13.62 7.63 -18.83
N SER A 120 12.99 7.73 -19.99
CA SER A 120 11.68 8.37 -20.14
C SER A 120 10.63 7.51 -19.46
N CYS A 121 9.84 8.11 -18.54
CA CYS A 121 8.74 7.42 -17.86
C CYS A 121 7.61 7.00 -18.82
N SER A 122 7.61 7.52 -20.04
CA SER A 122 6.63 7.20 -21.09
C SER A 122 7.10 6.12 -22.08
N ASP A 123 8.40 5.80 -22.14
CA ASP A 123 8.97 4.92 -23.16
C ASP A 123 9.25 3.49 -22.66
N ILE A 124 8.76 3.13 -21.45
CA ILE A 124 8.85 1.76 -20.94
C ILE A 124 7.85 0.90 -21.72
N SER A 125 8.33 0.36 -22.85
CA SER A 125 7.54 -0.46 -23.78
C SER A 125 7.33 -1.91 -23.32
N PHE A 126 7.50 -2.20 -22.01
CA PHE A 126 7.18 -3.52 -21.50
C PHE A 126 5.66 -3.66 -21.38
N GLN A 127 5.07 -4.32 -22.38
CA GLN A 127 3.65 -4.63 -22.42
C GLN A 127 3.48 -6.13 -22.21
N LEU A 128 2.92 -6.50 -21.07
CA LEU A 128 2.49 -7.87 -20.84
C LEU A 128 1.14 -8.06 -21.55
N TRP A 129 1.06 -9.00 -22.49
CA TRP A 129 -0.15 -9.30 -23.26
C TRP A 129 -0.71 -8.13 -24.11
N GLY A 130 0.12 -7.17 -24.50
CA GLY A 130 -0.25 -6.12 -25.46
C GLY A 130 -1.05 -4.94 -24.88
N PHE A 131 -1.67 -5.05 -23.68
CA PHE A 131 -2.44 -3.97 -23.05
C PHE A 131 -2.06 -3.71 -21.59
N MET A 132 -1.40 -4.65 -20.91
CA MET A 132 -0.98 -4.47 -19.52
C MET A 132 0.37 -3.75 -19.44
N THR A 133 0.31 -2.45 -19.17
CA THR A 133 1.49 -1.62 -18.96
C THR A 133 1.87 -1.58 -17.48
N ILE A 134 3.16 -1.37 -17.17
CA ILE A 134 3.65 -1.30 -15.78
C ILE A 134 2.89 -0.24 -14.95
N PRO A 135 2.62 0.99 -15.46
CA PRO A 135 1.82 1.98 -14.72
C PRO A 135 0.40 1.52 -14.40
N LEU A 136 -0.25 0.81 -15.33
CA LEU A 136 -1.59 0.28 -15.12
C LEU A 136 -1.59 -0.82 -14.04
N MET A 137 -0.63 -1.73 -14.09
CA MET A 137 -0.50 -2.79 -13.08
C MET A 137 -0.32 -2.22 -11.67
N SER A 138 0.50 -1.19 -11.51
CA SER A 138 0.72 -0.55 -10.21
C SER A 138 -0.54 0.18 -9.72
N LEU A 139 -1.27 0.84 -10.60
CA LEU A 139 -2.53 1.51 -10.27
C LEU A 139 -3.59 0.51 -9.79
N ILE A 140 -3.71 -0.63 -10.47
CA ILE A 140 -4.63 -1.72 -10.08
C ILE A 140 -4.21 -2.30 -8.72
N ALA A 141 -2.92 -2.54 -8.50
CA ALA A 141 -2.43 -3.09 -7.24
C ALA A 141 -2.74 -2.17 -6.05
N PHE A 142 -2.45 -0.87 -6.15
CA PHE A 142 -2.78 0.09 -5.10
C PHE A 142 -4.29 0.22 -4.88
N THR A 143 -5.10 0.21 -5.95
CA THR A 143 -6.57 0.25 -5.83
C THR A 143 -7.10 -0.97 -5.10
N ALA A 144 -6.63 -2.17 -5.45
CA ALA A 144 -7.01 -3.41 -4.78
C ALA A 144 -6.58 -3.42 -3.30
N LEU A 145 -5.37 -2.94 -2.98
CA LEU A 145 -4.89 -2.79 -1.61
C LEU A 145 -5.80 -1.89 -0.78
N ILE A 146 -6.15 -0.72 -1.31
CA ILE A 146 -7.05 0.23 -0.65
C ILE A 146 -8.42 -0.40 -0.43
N ALA A 147 -8.99 -1.07 -1.44
CA ALA A 147 -10.29 -1.74 -1.34
C ALA A 147 -10.29 -2.84 -0.27
N LEU A 148 -9.24 -3.68 -0.22
CA LEU A 148 -9.09 -4.74 0.77
C LEU A 148 -8.93 -4.19 2.20
N MET A 149 -8.15 -3.12 2.37
CA MET A 149 -8.00 -2.45 3.67
C MET A 149 -9.33 -1.81 4.13
N PHE A 150 -10.10 -1.19 3.23
CA PHE A 150 -11.43 -0.69 3.55
C PHE A 150 -12.40 -1.81 3.92
N ALA A 151 -12.36 -2.95 3.21
CA ALA A 151 -13.17 -4.12 3.55
C ALA A 151 -12.82 -4.66 4.94
N SER A 152 -11.54 -4.71 5.29
CA SER A 152 -11.07 -5.10 6.61
C SER A 152 -11.60 -4.15 7.71
N LEU A 153 -11.52 -2.83 7.50
CA LEU A 153 -12.02 -1.84 8.45
C LEU A 153 -13.55 -1.88 8.61
N ARG A 154 -14.30 -2.10 7.52
CA ARG A 154 -15.76 -2.22 7.58
C ARG A 154 -16.22 -3.51 8.27
N GLY A 155 -15.56 -4.63 7.99
CA GLY A 155 -15.87 -5.91 8.63
C GLY A 155 -15.72 -5.87 10.15
N SER A 156 -14.88 -5.00 10.69
CA SER A 156 -14.72 -4.80 12.14
C SER A 156 -15.75 -3.84 12.77
N VAL A 157 -16.42 -3.02 11.97
CA VAL A 157 -17.44 -2.05 12.47
C VAL A 157 -18.83 -2.67 12.56
N HIS A 158 -19.15 -3.68 11.76
CA HIS A 158 -20.46 -4.32 11.73
C HIS A 158 -20.77 -5.21 12.95
N GLU A 159 -19.84 -5.34 13.90
CA GLU A 159 -19.97 -6.19 15.09
C GLU A 159 -20.20 -5.37 16.39
N LYS A 160 -20.65 -4.12 16.27
CA LYS A 160 -21.11 -3.31 17.43
C LYS A 160 -22.65 -3.30 17.48
#